data_c8fcda253635233582de9ba21ac3e4c4
#
_entry.id   c8fcda253635233582de9ba21ac3e4c4
#
_cell.length_a   1.000
_cell.length_b   1.000
_cell.length_c   1.000
_cell.angle_alpha   90.00
_cell.angle_beta   90.00
_cell.angle_gamma   90.00
#
_symmetry.space_group_name_H-M   'P 1'
#
loop_
_entity.id
_entity.type
_entity.pdbx_description
1 polymer ?
#
loop_
_entity_poly.entity_id
_entity_poly.type
_entity_poly.pdbx_seq_one_letter_code
_entity_poly.pdbx_strand_id
1 'polypeptide(L)'
;SCGDFPNCTGARTDEGKIMEPPKEIGEVCPDCGEKHGGKLVLREGRFGMFISCSRYPKCKFIKEDEAEVAKRKTGVKCTDCKDGEMMERKGRFGIFYSCTNYPTCKNAIKAKPTGDLCPMCGKLMMEGTKTIPVRCSSKMCPNHNPHKLEEKKK
;
A
#
# COMPACT_ATOMS: atom_id res chain seq x y z
N SER A 1 -2.11 16.44 26.21
CA SER A 1 -0.73 16.88 26.42
C SER A 1 -0.42 16.83 27.91
N CYS A 2 0.76 16.33 28.26
CA CYS A 2 1.25 16.34 29.62
C CYS A 2 1.45 17.79 30.08
N GLY A 3 1.00 18.14 31.31
CA GLY A 3 1.19 19.51 31.87
C GLY A 3 2.65 19.92 32.09
N ASP A 4 3.56 18.98 32.09
CA ASP A 4 5.01 19.20 32.27
C ASP A 4 5.80 19.22 30.94
N PHE A 5 5.16 19.55 29.84
CA PHE A 5 5.90 19.78 28.60
C PHE A 5 6.79 21.06 28.76
N PRO A 6 8.07 21.05 28.37
CA PRO A 6 8.79 20.06 27.54
C PRO A 6 9.52 18.92 28.29
N ASN A 7 9.48 18.88 29.63
CA ASN A 7 10.20 17.88 30.41
C ASN A 7 9.59 16.47 30.29
N CYS A 8 8.30 16.40 29.98
CA CYS A 8 7.58 15.14 29.74
C CYS A 8 7.29 14.98 28.25
N THR A 9 7.96 14.05 27.60
CA THR A 9 7.73 13.68 26.20
C THR A 9 6.66 12.58 26.04
N GLY A 10 5.96 12.24 27.13
CA GLY A 10 4.93 11.20 27.14
C GLY A 10 3.70 11.60 26.33
N ALA A 11 3.51 10.96 25.17
CA ALA A 11 2.25 10.96 24.46
C ALA A 11 1.36 9.84 25.00
N ARG A 12 0.07 10.12 25.19
CA ARG A 12 -0.93 9.12 25.59
C ARG A 12 -1.85 8.84 24.42
N THR A 13 -2.28 7.59 24.30
CA THR A 13 -3.37 7.20 23.41
C THR A 13 -4.70 7.78 23.90
N ASP A 14 -5.74 7.77 23.06
CA ASP A 14 -7.11 8.16 23.47
C ASP A 14 -7.63 7.35 24.66
N GLU A 15 -7.09 6.16 24.88
CA GLU A 15 -7.41 5.27 26.01
C GLU A 15 -6.54 5.54 27.27
N GLY A 16 -5.68 6.57 27.27
CA GLY A 16 -4.86 6.96 28.41
C GLY A 16 -3.59 6.14 28.63
N LYS A 17 -3.27 5.20 27.73
CA LYS A 17 -2.03 4.42 27.78
C LYS A 17 -0.81 5.30 27.48
N ILE A 18 0.23 5.16 28.29
CA ILE A 18 1.53 5.81 28.04
C ILE A 18 2.14 5.10 26.83
N MET A 19 2.43 5.86 25.77
CA MET A 19 3.17 5.34 24.63
C MET A 19 4.62 5.08 25.03
N GLU A 20 5.09 3.86 24.86
CA GLU A 20 6.50 3.53 25.08
C GLU A 20 7.38 4.33 24.09
N PRO A 21 8.56 4.78 24.53
CA PRO A 21 9.48 5.44 23.62
C PRO A 21 9.85 4.50 22.47
N PRO A 22 10.05 5.02 21.27
CA PRO A 22 10.38 4.21 20.12
C PRO A 22 11.68 3.44 20.36
N LYS A 23 11.64 2.12 20.24
CA LYS A 23 12.82 1.26 20.41
C LYS A 23 13.71 1.33 19.17
N GLU A 24 14.95 1.74 19.34
CA GLU A 24 15.93 1.75 18.26
C GLU A 24 16.28 0.31 17.85
N ILE A 25 16.17 0.01 16.57
CA ILE A 25 16.51 -1.31 16.01
C ILE A 25 18.01 -1.38 15.67
N GLY A 26 18.67 -0.21 15.58
CA GLY A 26 20.09 -0.10 15.26
C GLY A 26 20.42 -0.11 13.76
N GLU A 27 19.43 -0.36 12.90
CA GLU A 27 19.61 -0.27 11.45
C GLU A 27 19.60 1.19 10.96
N VAL A 28 20.46 1.48 10.00
CA VAL A 28 20.55 2.80 9.36
C VAL A 28 19.41 2.96 8.35
N CYS A 29 18.75 4.11 8.34
CA CYS A 29 17.69 4.37 7.38
C CYS A 29 18.26 4.44 5.95
N PRO A 30 17.75 3.67 4.98
CA PRO A 30 18.28 3.66 3.62
C PRO A 30 18.02 5.00 2.88
N ASP A 31 17.04 5.76 3.31
CA ASP A 31 16.65 7.02 2.66
C ASP A 31 17.48 8.22 3.14
N CYS A 32 17.79 8.28 4.42
CA CYS A 32 18.49 9.43 5.02
C CYS A 32 19.65 9.04 5.96
N GLY A 33 19.91 7.76 6.14
CA GLY A 33 20.92 7.30 7.09
C GLY A 33 22.33 7.75 6.72
N GLU A 34 22.74 7.64 5.46
CA GLU A 34 24.05 8.06 4.99
C GLU A 34 24.24 9.57 5.04
N LYS A 35 23.21 10.34 4.72
CA LYS A 35 23.29 11.81 4.61
C LYS A 35 23.02 12.53 5.92
N HIS A 36 22.23 11.94 6.80
CA HIS A 36 21.69 12.63 7.97
C HIS A 36 21.68 11.80 9.26
N GLY A 37 22.26 10.61 9.26
CA GLY A 37 22.35 9.75 10.43
C GLY A 37 21.02 9.22 10.96
N GLY A 38 19.98 9.10 10.10
CA GLY A 38 18.70 8.55 10.49
C GLY A 38 18.80 7.05 10.79
N LYS A 39 18.20 6.61 11.90
CA LYS A 39 18.11 5.19 12.29
C LYS A 39 16.69 4.71 12.18
N LEU A 40 16.53 3.39 12.06
CA LEU A 40 15.22 2.77 12.11
C LEU A 40 14.79 2.53 13.54
N VAL A 41 13.56 2.90 13.85
CA VAL A 41 12.95 2.76 15.17
C VAL A 41 11.60 2.07 15.05
N LEU A 42 11.34 1.17 16.00
CA LEU A 42 10.05 0.51 16.13
C LEU A 42 9.09 1.45 16.88
N ARG A 43 7.96 1.75 16.27
CA ARG A 43 6.91 2.61 16.84
C ARG A 43 5.59 1.87 16.89
N GLU A 44 4.80 2.15 17.88
CA GLU A 44 3.42 1.72 17.95
C GLU A 44 2.53 2.75 17.23
N GLY A 45 1.71 2.28 16.30
CA GLY A 45 0.74 3.07 15.57
C GLY A 45 -0.68 2.55 15.75
N ARG A 46 -1.66 3.26 15.17
CA ARG A 46 -3.08 2.91 15.23
C ARG A 46 -3.40 1.48 14.73
N PHE A 47 -2.56 0.93 13.88
CA PHE A 47 -2.75 -0.39 13.25
C PHE A 47 -1.75 -1.45 13.71
N GLY A 48 -0.99 -1.18 14.77
CA GLY A 48 0.04 -2.07 15.30
C GLY A 48 1.45 -1.48 15.24
N MET A 49 2.43 -2.32 15.49
CA MET A 49 3.85 -1.93 15.48
C MET A 49 4.33 -1.73 14.04
N PHE A 50 5.09 -0.68 13.80
CA PHE A 50 5.72 -0.42 12.50
C PHE A 50 7.13 0.16 12.67
N ILE A 51 7.98 -0.12 11.71
CA ILE A 51 9.36 0.36 11.70
C ILE A 51 9.42 1.63 10.84
N SER A 52 9.88 2.72 11.41
CA SER A 52 10.00 4.00 10.72
C SER A 52 11.35 4.67 10.99
N CYS A 53 11.68 5.68 10.20
CA CYS A 53 12.87 6.47 10.47
C CYS A 53 12.72 7.31 11.75
N SER A 54 13.78 7.39 12.56
CA SER A 54 13.84 8.23 13.78
C SER A 54 13.62 9.72 13.48
N ARG A 55 13.91 10.15 12.25
CA ARG A 55 13.73 11.53 11.79
C ARG A 55 12.34 11.85 11.24
N TYR A 56 11.37 10.99 11.43
CA TYR A 56 9.98 11.33 11.07
C TYR A 56 9.54 12.60 11.84
N PRO A 57 8.88 13.57 11.21
CA PRO A 57 8.28 13.58 9.87
C PRO A 57 9.19 14.07 8.72
N LYS A 58 10.44 14.46 9.00
CA LYS A 58 11.37 14.93 7.95
C LYS A 58 11.72 13.81 6.95
N CYS A 59 11.94 12.61 7.44
CA CYS A 59 12.09 11.40 6.63
C CYS A 59 10.85 10.53 6.81
N LYS A 60 10.16 10.24 5.73
CA LYS A 60 8.92 9.46 5.74
C LYS A 60 9.14 7.98 5.46
N PHE A 61 10.37 7.50 5.60
CA PHE A 61 10.67 6.10 5.37
C PHE A 61 9.99 5.21 6.43
N ILE A 62 9.26 4.22 5.96
CA ILE A 62 8.62 3.17 6.75
C ILE A 62 9.08 1.84 6.17
N LYS A 63 9.71 1.00 7.00
CA LYS A 63 10.05 -0.37 6.63
C LYS A 63 8.82 -1.23 6.87
N GLU A 64 8.25 -1.76 5.82
CA GLU A 64 7.16 -2.74 5.92
C GLU A 64 7.75 -4.11 6.26
N ASP A 65 7.10 -4.88 7.14
CA ASP A 65 7.51 -6.25 7.45
C ASP A 65 7.38 -7.12 6.19
N GLU A 66 8.46 -7.78 5.81
CA GLU A 66 8.49 -8.66 4.62
C GLU A 66 7.42 -9.77 4.70
N ALA A 67 7.14 -10.26 5.90
CA ALA A 67 6.09 -11.25 6.14
C ALA A 67 4.68 -10.69 5.87
N GLU A 68 4.42 -9.43 6.26
CA GLU A 68 3.14 -8.77 5.94
C GLU A 68 3.03 -8.40 4.47
N VAL A 69 4.12 -7.93 3.87
CA VAL A 69 4.20 -7.65 2.44
C VAL A 69 3.94 -8.93 1.63
N ALA A 70 4.52 -10.05 2.05
CA ALA A 70 4.28 -11.35 1.41
C ALA A 70 2.81 -11.78 1.48
N LYS A 71 2.12 -11.54 2.61
CA LYS A 71 0.68 -11.82 2.76
C LYS A 71 -0.20 -10.94 1.88
N ARG A 72 0.24 -9.71 1.59
CA ARG A 72 -0.49 -8.75 0.75
C ARG A 72 -0.21 -8.90 -0.73
N LYS A 73 0.86 -9.61 -1.10
CA LYS A 73 1.15 -9.92 -2.51
C LYS A 73 0.10 -10.87 -3.06
N THR A 74 -0.45 -10.53 -4.22
CA THR A 74 -1.45 -11.37 -4.90
C THR A 74 -0.81 -12.45 -5.78
N GLY A 75 0.50 -12.42 -5.98
CA GLY A 75 1.21 -13.29 -6.92
C GLY A 75 0.99 -12.95 -8.39
N VAL A 76 0.22 -11.91 -8.68
CA VAL A 76 -0.10 -11.48 -10.04
C VAL A 76 0.92 -10.45 -10.50
N LYS A 77 1.58 -10.70 -11.63
CA LYS A 77 2.56 -9.77 -12.21
C LYS A 77 1.86 -8.51 -12.75
N CYS A 78 2.56 -7.39 -12.61
CA CYS A 78 2.11 -6.12 -13.17
C CYS A 78 2.26 -6.13 -14.69
N THR A 79 1.26 -5.62 -15.41
CA THR A 79 1.29 -5.50 -16.88
C THR A 79 2.06 -4.28 -17.38
N ASP A 80 2.16 -3.25 -16.56
CA ASP A 80 2.82 -1.98 -16.92
C ASP A 80 4.34 -2.03 -16.67
N CYS A 81 4.79 -2.83 -15.69
CA CYS A 81 6.20 -3.13 -15.47
C CYS A 81 6.40 -4.64 -15.33
N LYS A 82 7.43 -5.18 -15.95
CA LYS A 82 7.66 -6.63 -16.01
C LYS A 82 8.13 -7.24 -14.68
N ASP A 83 8.70 -6.43 -13.80
CA ASP A 83 9.37 -6.86 -12.57
C ASP A 83 8.51 -6.69 -11.31
N GLY A 84 7.40 -5.94 -11.39
CA GLY A 84 6.53 -5.69 -10.24
C GLY A 84 5.40 -6.70 -10.13
N GLU A 85 4.93 -6.90 -8.91
CA GLU A 85 3.74 -7.70 -8.59
C GLU A 85 2.63 -6.78 -8.08
N MET A 86 1.39 -7.21 -8.24
CA MET A 86 0.25 -6.51 -7.64
C MET A 86 0.14 -6.89 -6.17
N MET A 87 0.03 -5.88 -5.31
CA MET A 87 -0.13 -6.06 -3.88
C MET A 87 -1.35 -5.31 -3.35
N GLU A 88 -1.96 -5.87 -2.34
CA GLU A 88 -3.07 -5.23 -1.63
C GLU A 88 -2.58 -4.06 -0.78
N ARG A 89 -3.23 -2.92 -0.92
CA ARG A 89 -3.01 -1.75 -0.08
C ARG A 89 -4.33 -1.20 0.43
N LYS A 90 -4.30 -0.68 1.63
CA LYS A 90 -5.46 -0.01 2.23
C LYS A 90 -5.35 1.50 2.04
N GLY A 91 -6.29 2.07 1.32
CA GLY A 91 -6.38 3.50 1.07
C GLY A 91 -7.57 4.16 1.76
N ARG A 92 -7.74 5.47 1.54
CA ARG A 92 -8.84 6.26 2.12
C ARG A 92 -10.24 5.72 1.73
N PHE A 93 -10.37 5.17 0.55
CA PHE A 93 -11.63 4.67 -0.02
C PHE A 93 -11.78 3.15 0.04
N GLY A 94 -10.97 2.47 0.85
CA GLY A 94 -10.98 1.03 1.00
C GLY A 94 -9.74 0.34 0.44
N ILE A 95 -9.87 -0.95 0.19
CA ILE A 95 -8.80 -1.78 -0.34
C ILE A 95 -8.62 -1.52 -1.83
N PHE A 96 -7.38 -1.39 -2.26
CA PHE A 96 -7.00 -1.32 -3.68
C PHE A 96 -5.71 -2.10 -3.90
N TYR A 97 -5.43 -2.44 -5.13
CA TYR A 97 -4.25 -3.19 -5.52
C TYR A 97 -3.33 -2.30 -6.34
N SER A 98 -2.08 -2.22 -5.98
CA SER A 98 -1.07 -1.44 -6.70
C SER A 98 0.20 -2.23 -6.92
N CYS A 99 0.99 -1.79 -7.89
CA CYS A 99 2.28 -2.41 -8.15
C CYS A 99 3.25 -2.22 -6.97
N THR A 100 4.08 -3.23 -6.69
CA THR A 100 5.15 -3.16 -5.68
C THR A 100 6.19 -2.09 -6.00
N ASN A 101 6.40 -1.81 -7.30
CA ASN A 101 7.34 -0.78 -7.77
C ASN A 101 6.77 0.65 -7.71
N TYR A 102 5.70 0.89 -6.97
CA TYR A 102 5.24 2.25 -6.72
C TYR A 102 6.29 3.03 -5.91
N PRO A 103 6.64 4.27 -6.26
CA PRO A 103 5.97 5.19 -7.18
C PRO A 103 6.45 5.14 -8.65
N THR A 104 7.47 4.34 -8.97
CA THR A 104 7.99 4.22 -10.34
C THR A 104 6.93 3.67 -11.31
N CYS A 105 6.21 2.63 -10.89
CA CYS A 105 5.06 2.10 -11.60
C CYS A 105 3.76 2.54 -10.89
N LYS A 106 2.94 3.32 -11.56
CA LYS A 106 1.68 3.85 -11.01
C LYS A 106 0.46 2.98 -11.31
N ASN A 107 0.67 1.72 -11.70
CA ASN A 107 -0.44 0.81 -11.96
C ASN A 107 -1.20 0.49 -10.67
N ALA A 108 -2.46 0.89 -10.61
CA ALA A 108 -3.34 0.64 -9.48
C ALA A 108 -4.75 0.27 -9.97
N ILE A 109 -5.33 -0.76 -9.37
CA ILE A 109 -6.66 -1.28 -9.68
C ILE A 109 -7.51 -1.34 -8.41
N LYS A 110 -8.81 -1.17 -8.55
CA LYS A 110 -9.74 -1.06 -7.40
C LYS A 110 -10.20 -2.40 -6.85
N ALA A 111 -10.04 -3.49 -7.59
CA ALA A 111 -10.48 -4.82 -7.19
C ALA A 111 -9.35 -5.82 -7.37
N LYS A 112 -9.52 -7.00 -6.78
CA LYS A 112 -8.50 -8.05 -6.80
C LYS A 112 -8.19 -8.48 -8.24
N PRO A 113 -6.91 -8.52 -8.64
CA PRO A 113 -6.53 -9.02 -9.96
C PRO A 113 -6.75 -10.53 -10.04
N THR A 114 -7.30 -11.01 -11.16
CA THR A 114 -7.52 -12.44 -11.39
C THR A 114 -6.27 -13.15 -11.93
N GLY A 115 -5.30 -12.39 -12.44
CA GLY A 115 -4.10 -12.91 -13.10
C GLY A 115 -4.24 -13.04 -14.61
N ASP A 116 -5.45 -12.94 -15.14
CA ASP A 116 -5.70 -13.01 -16.57
C ASP A 116 -5.46 -11.68 -17.26
N LEU A 117 -5.11 -11.74 -18.53
CA LEU A 117 -4.94 -10.56 -19.36
C LEU A 117 -6.21 -10.35 -20.22
N CYS A 118 -6.60 -9.09 -20.32
CA CYS A 118 -7.72 -8.73 -21.17
C CYS A 118 -7.40 -8.98 -22.65
N PRO A 119 -8.20 -9.79 -23.38
CA PRO A 119 -7.93 -10.09 -24.78
C PRO A 119 -8.06 -8.87 -25.69
N MET A 120 -8.74 -7.81 -25.25
CA MET A 120 -8.97 -6.60 -26.04
C MET A 120 -7.87 -5.55 -25.87
N CYS A 121 -7.28 -5.42 -24.67
CA CYS A 121 -6.30 -4.37 -24.41
C CYS A 121 -5.02 -4.82 -23.70
N GLY A 122 -4.89 -6.12 -23.37
CA GLY A 122 -3.71 -6.69 -22.73
C GLY A 122 -3.47 -6.26 -21.26
N LYS A 123 -4.39 -5.48 -20.66
CA LYS A 123 -4.29 -5.13 -19.24
C LYS A 123 -4.87 -6.21 -18.34
N LEU A 124 -4.52 -6.17 -17.05
CA LEU A 124 -5.01 -7.14 -16.08
C LEU A 124 -6.55 -7.14 -16.01
N MET A 125 -7.09 -8.33 -15.89
CA MET A 125 -8.48 -8.52 -15.49
C MET A 125 -8.57 -8.43 -13.96
N MET A 126 -9.70 -7.96 -13.47
CA MET A 126 -9.98 -7.84 -12.03
C MET A 126 -11.35 -8.38 -11.68
N GLU A 127 -11.52 -8.79 -10.43
CA GLU A 127 -12.83 -9.16 -9.91
C GLU A 127 -13.81 -7.99 -10.07
N GLY A 128 -15.02 -8.31 -10.42
CA GLY A 128 -16.05 -7.32 -10.66
C GLY A 128 -17.14 -7.33 -9.60
N THR A 129 -18.39 -7.36 -10.05
CA THR A 129 -19.59 -7.40 -9.22
C THR A 129 -20.37 -8.68 -9.46
N LYS A 130 -21.45 -8.90 -8.72
CA LYS A 130 -22.34 -10.07 -8.92
C LYS A 130 -22.85 -10.20 -10.37
N THR A 131 -23.04 -9.09 -11.06
CA THR A 131 -23.52 -9.02 -12.45
C THR A 131 -22.41 -9.18 -13.47
N ILE A 132 -21.21 -8.75 -13.14
CA ILE A 132 -20.02 -8.85 -13.99
C ILE A 132 -18.91 -9.44 -13.13
N PRO A 133 -18.74 -10.77 -13.08
CA PRO A 133 -17.79 -11.41 -12.15
C PRO A 133 -16.34 -11.05 -12.45
N VAL A 134 -15.99 -10.87 -13.72
CA VAL A 134 -14.63 -10.49 -14.15
C VAL A 134 -14.71 -9.37 -15.17
N ARG A 135 -13.89 -8.33 -14.99
CA ARG A 135 -13.85 -7.17 -15.89
C ARG A 135 -12.42 -6.66 -16.08
N CYS A 136 -12.19 -5.94 -17.16
CA CYS A 136 -10.92 -5.29 -17.40
C CYS A 136 -10.63 -4.18 -16.39
N SER A 137 -9.40 -4.06 -15.95
CA SER A 137 -8.96 -2.97 -15.05
C SER A 137 -8.98 -1.59 -15.72
N SER A 138 -8.83 -1.55 -17.03
CA SER A 138 -8.87 -0.31 -17.80
C SER A 138 -10.30 0.16 -18.03
N LYS A 139 -10.64 1.33 -17.50
CA LYS A 139 -11.95 1.97 -17.71
C LYS A 139 -12.24 2.33 -19.17
N MET A 140 -11.18 2.52 -19.97
CA MET A 140 -11.29 2.85 -21.40
C MET A 140 -11.56 1.61 -22.26
N CYS A 141 -11.36 0.43 -21.72
CA CYS A 141 -11.58 -0.82 -22.45
C CYS A 141 -13.08 -1.18 -22.46
N PRO A 142 -13.64 -1.58 -23.60
CA PRO A 142 -15.02 -2.05 -23.68
C PRO A 142 -15.32 -3.21 -22.73
N ASN A 143 -14.34 -4.08 -22.50
CA ASN A 143 -14.44 -5.23 -21.57
C ASN A 143 -14.45 -4.82 -20.08
N HIS A 144 -14.37 -3.52 -19.76
CA HIS A 144 -14.62 -3.02 -18.41
C HIS A 144 -16.11 -3.09 -18.03
N ASN A 145 -16.99 -2.88 -19.00
CA ASN A 145 -18.44 -3.03 -18.87
C ASN A 145 -18.99 -3.82 -20.05
N PRO A 146 -18.88 -5.17 -20.06
CA PRO A 146 -19.30 -6.00 -21.18
C PRO A 146 -20.80 -5.87 -21.53
N HIS A 147 -21.65 -5.53 -20.57
CA HIS A 147 -23.08 -5.26 -20.84
C HIS A 147 -23.31 -4.10 -21.82
N LYS A 148 -22.44 -3.08 -21.82
CA LYS A 148 -22.54 -1.98 -22.79
C LYS A 148 -22.13 -2.38 -24.23
N LEU A 149 -21.45 -3.51 -24.38
CA LEU A 149 -21.12 -4.06 -25.69
C LEU A 149 -22.30 -4.78 -26.32
N GLU A 150 -23.16 -5.40 -25.52
CA GLU A 150 -24.35 -6.08 -25.98
C GLU A 150 -25.43 -5.10 -26.45
N GLU A 151 -25.55 -3.95 -25.79
CA GLU A 151 -26.50 -2.89 -26.18
C GLU A 151 -26.15 -2.22 -27.53
N LYS A 152 -24.88 -2.23 -27.94
CA LYS A 152 -24.44 -1.65 -29.23
C LYS A 152 -24.59 -2.59 -30.42
N LYS A 153 -24.99 -3.85 -30.20
CA LYS A 153 -25.22 -4.84 -31.25
C LYS A 153 -26.70 -5.01 -31.66
N LYS A 154 -27.60 -4.19 -31.11
CA LYS A 154 -28.99 -4.09 -31.52
C LYS A 154 -29.19 -2.81 -32.39
#